data_d6803d1b058c61b60402abbd994d5e37
#
_entry.id   d6803d1b058c61b60402abbd994d5e37
#
_cell.length_a   1.000
_cell.length_b   1.000
_cell.length_c   1.000
_cell.angle_alpha   90.00
_cell.angle_beta   90.00
_cell.angle_gamma   90.00
#
_symmetry.space_group_name_H-M   'P 1'
#
loop_
_entity.id
_entity.type
_entity.pdbx_description
1 polymer ?
#
loop_
_entity_poly.entity_id
_entity_poly.type
_entity_poly.pdbx_seq_one_letter_code
_entity_poly.pdbx_strand_id
1 'polypeptide(L)'
;PSPMLYAADIARKQYPDAQIVFIGPCIAKRYEVTLHPDKVDWVMTFEELGTVFAAMNIDVLAQAEWPIPRPAAATARNFARSCGVTDAILKELEAHPELAKRGFKADVKFINGLTPKTVKMLQLYGKGKLPGNFLEVMACCGGCTGGPCSLTQAFNPDKKGV
;
A
#
# COMPACT_ATOMS: atom_id res chain seq x y z
N PRO A 1 -0.28 3.97 11.84
CA PRO A 1 -0.06 4.80 10.65
C PRO A 1 0.30 3.92 9.46
N SER A 2 -0.21 4.27 8.27
CA SER A 2 0.11 3.55 7.05
C SER A 2 1.46 4.01 6.48
N PRO A 3 2.04 3.26 5.52
CA PRO A 3 3.26 3.67 4.81
C PRO A 3 3.17 5.06 4.17
N MET A 4 1.97 5.49 3.77
CA MET A 4 1.73 6.85 3.27
C MET A 4 2.18 7.91 4.28
N LEU A 5 1.80 7.77 5.55
CA LEU A 5 2.13 8.75 6.58
C LEU A 5 3.64 8.79 6.88
N TYR A 6 4.31 7.64 6.88
CA TYR A 6 5.78 7.60 7.02
C TYR A 6 6.50 8.24 5.83
N ALA A 7 6.03 7.98 4.61
CA ALA A 7 6.58 8.63 3.42
C ALA A 7 6.35 10.14 3.44
N ALA A 8 5.19 10.59 3.91
CA ALA A 8 4.87 11.99 4.09
C ALA A 8 5.79 12.66 5.11
N ASP A 9 6.10 12.01 6.24
CA ASP A 9 7.04 12.52 7.25
C ASP A 9 8.45 12.72 6.65
N ILE A 10 8.89 11.79 5.80
CA ILE A 10 10.18 11.91 5.10
C ILE A 10 10.14 13.07 4.10
N ALA A 11 9.08 13.13 3.28
CA ALA A 11 8.92 14.19 2.29
C ALA A 11 8.85 15.59 2.94
N ARG A 12 8.11 15.73 4.05
CA ARG A 12 7.99 16.99 4.78
C ARG A 12 9.33 17.46 5.37
N LYS A 13 10.17 16.53 5.83
CA LYS A 13 11.53 16.86 6.30
C LYS A 13 12.42 17.32 5.18
N GLN A 14 12.29 16.76 3.98
CA GLN A 14 13.10 17.08 2.84
C GLN A 14 12.62 18.34 2.11
N TYR A 15 11.32 18.59 2.13
CA TYR A 15 10.64 19.68 1.44
C TYR A 15 9.61 20.34 2.38
N PRO A 16 10.03 21.14 3.37
CA PRO A 16 9.14 21.63 4.43
C PRO A 16 8.00 22.51 3.91
N ASP A 17 8.22 23.26 2.84
CA ASP A 17 7.23 24.19 2.27
C ASP A 17 6.40 23.56 1.14
N ALA A 18 6.64 22.31 0.77
CA ALA A 18 5.91 21.65 -0.31
C ALA A 18 4.55 21.13 0.17
N GLN A 19 3.56 21.21 -0.70
CA GLN A 19 2.31 20.47 -0.50
C GLN A 19 2.52 19.00 -0.83
N ILE A 20 2.03 18.12 0.03
CA ILE A 20 2.14 16.67 -0.11
C ILE A 20 0.82 16.13 -0.64
N VAL A 21 0.86 15.57 -1.84
CA VAL A 21 -0.28 14.91 -2.48
C VAL A 21 -0.02 13.41 -2.55
N PHE A 22 -0.88 12.62 -1.94
CA PHE A 22 -0.87 11.17 -2.13
C PHE A 22 -1.74 10.79 -3.33
N ILE A 23 -1.16 10.06 -4.29
CA ILE A 23 -1.87 9.55 -5.46
C ILE A 23 -1.90 8.02 -5.39
N GLY A 24 -3.11 7.44 -5.46
CA GLY A 24 -3.22 5.99 -5.37
C GLY A 24 -4.64 5.43 -5.51
N PRO A 25 -4.80 4.10 -5.55
CA PRO A 25 -6.10 3.45 -5.83
C PRO A 25 -7.01 3.32 -4.60
N CYS A 26 -6.68 3.97 -3.48
CA CYS A 26 -7.30 3.69 -2.18
C CYS A 26 -8.15 4.85 -1.68
N ILE A 27 -9.49 4.70 -1.65
CA ILE A 27 -10.43 5.69 -1.09
C ILE A 27 -10.24 5.88 0.42
N ALA A 28 -9.89 4.81 1.16
CA ALA A 28 -9.70 4.89 2.62
C ALA A 28 -8.57 5.86 3.01
N LYS A 29 -7.64 6.17 2.10
CA LYS A 29 -6.59 7.16 2.33
C LYS A 29 -7.14 8.58 2.52
N ARG A 30 -8.29 8.91 1.94
CA ARG A 30 -8.97 10.19 2.19
C ARG A 30 -9.37 10.34 3.65
N TYR A 31 -9.94 9.28 4.23
CA TYR A 31 -10.28 9.30 5.65
C TYR A 31 -9.04 9.34 6.53
N GLU A 32 -8.01 8.56 6.20
CA GLU A 32 -6.75 8.57 6.98
C GLU A 32 -6.12 9.97 7.03
N VAL A 33 -6.16 10.72 5.93
CA VAL A 33 -5.65 12.11 5.88
C VAL A 33 -6.46 13.05 6.76
N THR A 34 -7.77 12.87 6.89
CA THR A 34 -8.57 13.70 7.81
C THR A 34 -8.17 13.52 9.28
N LEU A 35 -7.56 12.36 9.61
CA LEU A 35 -7.03 12.09 10.95
C LEU A 35 -5.59 12.62 11.15
N HIS A 36 -4.90 12.96 10.05
CA HIS A 36 -3.50 13.40 10.03
C HIS A 36 -3.29 14.58 9.06
N PRO A 37 -4.02 15.70 9.27
CA PRO A 37 -3.98 16.84 8.35
C PRO A 37 -2.63 17.57 8.34
N ASP A 38 -1.78 17.32 9.33
CA ASP A 38 -0.44 17.86 9.47
C ASP A 38 0.59 17.14 8.55
N LYS A 39 0.25 15.96 8.03
CA LYS A 39 1.18 15.11 7.29
C LYS A 39 0.97 15.15 5.79
N VAL A 40 -0.26 14.97 5.33
CA VAL A 40 -0.62 14.90 3.91
C VAL A 40 -1.69 15.94 3.66
N ASP A 41 -1.49 16.79 2.64
CA ASP A 41 -2.41 17.87 2.34
C ASP A 41 -3.58 17.37 1.47
N TRP A 42 -3.31 16.49 0.50
CA TRP A 42 -4.32 16.03 -0.44
C TRP A 42 -4.20 14.54 -0.78
N VAL A 43 -5.34 13.94 -1.12
CA VAL A 43 -5.40 12.58 -1.67
C VAL A 43 -6.12 12.62 -3.00
N MET A 44 -5.49 12.08 -4.02
CA MET A 44 -6.01 11.95 -5.37
C MET A 44 -6.04 10.48 -5.79
N THR A 45 -7.11 10.03 -6.40
CA THR A 45 -7.18 8.70 -7.00
C THR A 45 -6.53 8.68 -8.38
N PHE A 46 -6.24 7.49 -8.92
CA PHE A 46 -5.74 7.39 -10.29
C PHE A 46 -6.77 7.86 -11.33
N GLU A 47 -8.07 7.65 -11.07
CA GLU A 47 -9.15 8.17 -11.94
C GLU A 47 -9.18 9.70 -11.97
N GLU A 48 -9.03 10.34 -10.82
CA GLU A 48 -8.96 11.79 -10.71
C GLU A 48 -7.72 12.34 -11.40
N LEU A 49 -6.55 11.70 -11.22
CA LEU A 49 -5.33 12.08 -11.93
C LEU A 49 -5.52 11.94 -13.46
N GLY A 50 -6.13 10.84 -13.91
CA GLY A 50 -6.46 10.66 -15.32
C GLY A 50 -7.37 11.77 -15.86
N THR A 51 -8.34 12.22 -15.06
CA THR A 51 -9.21 13.35 -15.41
C THR A 51 -8.42 14.65 -15.54
N VAL A 52 -7.47 14.91 -14.65
CA VAL A 52 -6.56 16.07 -14.75
C VAL A 52 -5.76 16.01 -16.04
N PHE A 53 -5.18 14.86 -16.39
CA PHE A 53 -4.45 14.71 -17.64
C PHE A 53 -5.32 14.96 -18.87
N ALA A 54 -6.54 14.43 -18.88
CA ALA A 54 -7.49 14.67 -19.95
C ALA A 54 -7.87 16.15 -20.07
N ALA A 55 -8.15 16.84 -18.96
CA ALA A 55 -8.47 18.26 -18.93
C ALA A 55 -7.32 19.15 -19.43
N MET A 56 -6.08 18.72 -19.20
CA MET A 56 -4.86 19.41 -19.64
C MET A 56 -4.40 18.98 -21.05
N ASN A 57 -5.15 18.10 -21.74
CA ASN A 57 -4.78 17.50 -23.04
C ASN A 57 -3.39 16.81 -22.99
N ILE A 58 -3.05 16.18 -21.87
CA ILE A 58 -1.81 15.41 -21.73
C ILE A 58 -2.08 13.97 -22.17
N ASP A 59 -1.49 13.55 -23.28
CA ASP A 59 -1.41 12.14 -23.66
C ASP A 59 -0.23 11.50 -22.94
N VAL A 60 -0.51 10.68 -21.94
CA VAL A 60 0.51 10.01 -21.10
C VAL A 60 1.39 9.08 -21.94
N LEU A 61 0.81 8.42 -22.96
CA LEU A 61 1.54 7.48 -23.81
C LEU A 61 2.49 8.16 -24.80
N ALA A 62 2.21 9.43 -25.11
CA ALA A 62 3.06 10.24 -25.97
C ALA A 62 4.21 10.95 -25.25
N GLN A 63 4.23 10.87 -23.90
CA GLN A 63 5.30 11.51 -23.14
C GLN A 63 6.60 10.71 -23.20
N ALA A 64 7.73 11.42 -23.23
CA ALA A 64 9.04 10.81 -23.14
C ALA A 64 9.26 10.17 -21.78
N GLU A 65 9.88 9.00 -21.75
CA GLU A 65 10.27 8.37 -20.49
C GLU A 65 11.30 9.22 -19.74
N TRP A 66 11.03 9.47 -18.46
CA TRP A 66 12.00 10.12 -17.59
C TRP A 66 12.78 9.05 -16.82
N PRO A 67 14.10 8.97 -16.97
CA PRO A 67 14.91 8.03 -16.20
C PRO A 67 14.86 8.40 -14.72
N ILE A 68 14.37 7.48 -13.88
CA ILE A 68 14.36 7.66 -12.44
C ILE A 68 15.80 7.42 -11.93
N PRO A 69 16.48 8.45 -11.38
CA PRO A 69 17.89 8.33 -10.98
C PRO A 69 18.14 7.26 -9.90
N ARG A 70 17.13 6.99 -9.09
CA ARG A 70 17.16 5.96 -8.04
C ARG A 70 15.89 5.13 -8.14
N PRO A 71 15.89 4.05 -8.93
CA PRO A 71 14.71 3.20 -9.05
C PRO A 71 14.39 2.54 -7.71
N ALA A 72 13.11 2.48 -7.39
CA ALA A 72 12.65 1.78 -6.19
C ALA A 72 13.08 0.30 -6.24
N ALA A 73 13.45 -0.26 -5.09
CA ALA A 73 13.73 -1.68 -4.94
C ALA A 73 12.54 -2.53 -5.43
N ALA A 74 12.81 -3.76 -5.88
CA ALA A 74 11.76 -4.66 -6.35
C ALA A 74 10.69 -4.91 -5.28
N THR A 75 11.07 -5.05 -4.01
CA THR A 75 10.16 -5.14 -2.86
C THR A 75 9.28 -3.92 -2.71
N ALA A 76 9.84 -2.71 -2.86
CA ALA A 76 9.08 -1.47 -2.77
C ALA A 76 8.03 -1.37 -3.90
N ARG A 77 8.37 -1.81 -5.12
CA ARG A 77 7.42 -1.83 -6.25
C ARG A 77 6.28 -2.82 -6.05
N ASN A 78 6.51 -3.90 -5.32
CA ASN A 78 5.48 -4.90 -5.01
C ASN A 78 4.68 -4.59 -3.74
N PHE A 79 5.01 -3.53 -3.01
CA PHE A 79 4.44 -3.19 -1.71
C PHE A 79 2.91 -3.03 -1.72
N ALA A 80 2.35 -2.62 -2.85
CA ALA A 80 0.91 -2.46 -3.04
C ALA A 80 0.14 -3.78 -3.28
N ARG A 81 0.83 -4.89 -3.52
CA ARG A 81 0.21 -6.21 -3.72
C ARG A 81 0.05 -6.93 -2.40
N SER A 82 -0.90 -7.87 -2.35
CA SER A 82 -0.97 -8.82 -1.23
C SER A 82 0.36 -9.55 -1.07
N CYS A 83 0.80 -9.75 0.14
CA CYS A 83 2.10 -10.29 0.55
C CYS A 83 3.31 -9.37 0.31
N GLY A 84 3.14 -8.24 -0.36
CA GLY A 84 4.25 -7.36 -0.70
C GLY A 84 4.88 -6.64 0.49
N VAL A 85 4.08 -6.30 1.50
CA VAL A 85 4.58 -5.73 2.76
C VAL A 85 5.39 -6.77 3.53
N THR A 86 4.87 -7.98 3.61
CA THR A 86 5.56 -9.10 4.26
C THR A 86 6.91 -9.39 3.60
N ASP A 87 6.95 -9.49 2.27
CA ASP A 87 8.19 -9.74 1.53
C ASP A 87 9.23 -8.65 1.79
N ALA A 88 8.79 -7.40 1.84
CA ALA A 88 9.68 -6.28 2.15
C ALA A 88 10.25 -6.38 3.58
N ILE A 89 9.39 -6.67 4.56
CA ILE A 89 9.80 -6.80 5.97
C ILE A 89 10.75 -7.99 6.16
N LEU A 90 10.44 -9.15 5.56
CA LEU A 90 11.30 -10.33 5.69
C LEU A 90 12.69 -10.09 5.10
N LYS A 91 12.77 -9.43 3.94
CA LYS A 91 14.06 -9.06 3.33
C LYS A 91 14.85 -8.06 4.18
N GLU A 92 14.16 -7.08 4.80
CA GLU A 92 14.83 -6.16 5.73
C GLU A 92 15.36 -6.89 6.96
N LEU A 93 14.60 -7.84 7.51
CA LEU A 93 15.06 -8.65 8.64
C LEU A 93 16.20 -9.59 8.27
N GLU A 94 16.26 -10.07 7.04
CA GLU A 94 17.42 -10.84 6.53
C GLU A 94 18.66 -9.98 6.36
N ALA A 95 18.51 -8.76 5.83
CA ALA A 95 19.59 -7.81 5.63
C ALA A 95 20.09 -7.19 6.94
N HIS A 96 19.20 -7.03 7.92
CA HIS A 96 19.41 -6.36 9.19
C HIS A 96 18.91 -7.22 10.37
N PRO A 97 19.60 -8.35 10.67
CA PRO A 97 19.17 -9.25 11.75
C PRO A 97 19.07 -8.59 13.13
N GLU A 98 19.80 -7.49 13.33
CA GLU A 98 19.75 -6.69 14.55
C GLU A 98 18.41 -6.02 14.80
N LEU A 99 17.57 -5.83 13.77
CA LEU A 99 16.21 -5.26 13.90
C LEU A 99 15.24 -6.26 14.52
N ALA A 100 15.53 -7.54 14.42
CA ALA A 100 14.72 -8.58 15.04
C ALA A 100 15.11 -8.74 16.53
N LYS A 101 14.10 -8.89 17.40
CA LYS A 101 14.38 -9.34 18.76
C LYS A 101 15.06 -10.72 18.71
N ARG A 102 16.01 -10.95 19.59
CA ARG A 102 16.74 -12.22 19.67
C ARG A 102 15.78 -13.41 19.69
N GLY A 103 15.95 -14.33 18.73
CA GLY A 103 15.12 -15.51 18.58
C GLY A 103 13.78 -15.27 17.86
N PHE A 104 13.52 -14.05 17.34
CA PHE A 104 12.33 -13.80 16.54
C PHE A 104 12.39 -14.56 15.21
N LYS A 105 11.36 -15.39 14.97
CA LYS A 105 11.10 -16.03 13.69
C LYS A 105 9.70 -15.70 13.26
N ALA A 106 9.55 -15.09 12.10
CA ALA A 106 8.25 -14.72 11.58
C ALA A 106 7.42 -15.96 11.21
N ASP A 107 6.28 -16.14 11.87
CA ASP A 107 5.21 -17.05 11.44
C ASP A 107 4.09 -16.22 10.84
N VAL A 108 4.17 -16.06 9.50
CA VAL A 108 3.34 -15.12 8.75
C VAL A 108 1.99 -15.74 8.41
N LYS A 109 0.95 -14.95 8.56
CA LYS A 109 -0.41 -15.24 8.08
C LYS A 109 -0.93 -14.07 7.24
N PHE A 110 -1.87 -14.35 6.36
CA PHE A 110 -2.41 -13.37 5.43
C PHE A 110 -3.93 -13.33 5.49
N ILE A 111 -4.48 -12.13 5.38
CA ILE A 111 -5.88 -11.90 5.07
C ILE A 111 -5.93 -11.03 3.81
N ASN A 112 -6.43 -11.61 2.73
CA ASN A 112 -6.55 -10.99 1.42
C ASN A 112 -8.02 -10.73 1.10
N GLY A 113 -8.46 -9.51 1.34
CA GLY A 113 -9.85 -9.09 1.23
C GLY A 113 -10.63 -9.22 2.53
N LEU A 114 -11.37 -8.18 2.89
CA LEU A 114 -12.26 -8.20 4.05
C LEU A 114 -13.65 -8.70 3.66
N THR A 115 -14.02 -9.84 4.22
CA THR A 115 -15.33 -10.47 4.13
C THR A 115 -15.86 -10.72 5.55
N PRO A 116 -17.14 -11.00 5.76
CA PRO A 116 -17.64 -11.38 7.09
C PRO A 116 -16.86 -12.54 7.73
N LYS A 117 -16.36 -13.48 6.92
CA LYS A 117 -15.53 -14.61 7.38
C LYS A 117 -14.15 -14.11 7.83
N THR A 118 -13.46 -13.30 7.02
CA THR A 118 -12.12 -12.82 7.37
C THR A 118 -12.12 -11.82 8.51
N VAL A 119 -13.19 -11.04 8.69
CA VAL A 119 -13.40 -10.20 9.88
C VAL A 119 -13.50 -11.04 11.16
N LYS A 120 -14.25 -12.18 11.12
CA LYS A 120 -14.28 -13.11 12.26
C LYS A 120 -12.90 -13.71 12.54
N MET A 121 -12.12 -14.02 11.51
CA MET A 121 -10.74 -14.48 11.67
C MET A 121 -9.86 -13.41 12.36
N LEU A 122 -9.96 -12.14 11.95
CA LEU A 122 -9.26 -11.03 12.61
C LEU A 122 -9.57 -10.95 14.10
N GLN A 123 -10.85 -11.09 14.47
CA GLN A 123 -11.26 -11.12 15.88
C GLN A 123 -10.64 -12.29 16.65
N LEU A 124 -10.47 -13.45 16.00
CA LEU A 124 -9.82 -14.61 16.61
C LEU A 124 -8.30 -14.38 16.76
N TYR A 125 -7.64 -13.78 15.78
CA TYR A 125 -6.25 -13.36 15.89
C TYR A 125 -6.04 -12.37 17.04
N GLY A 126 -6.90 -11.35 17.14
CA GLY A 126 -6.85 -10.36 18.23
C GLY A 126 -7.05 -10.97 19.63
N LYS A 127 -7.68 -12.16 19.72
CA LYS A 127 -7.85 -12.93 20.95
C LYS A 127 -6.75 -13.98 21.17
N GLY A 128 -5.73 -14.03 20.31
CA GLY A 128 -4.68 -15.03 20.39
C GLY A 128 -5.13 -16.48 20.13
N LYS A 129 -6.28 -16.68 19.47
CA LYS A 129 -6.87 -18.01 19.24
C LYS A 129 -6.42 -18.67 17.93
N LEU A 130 -5.62 -17.97 17.12
CA LEU A 130 -5.09 -18.48 15.87
C LEU A 130 -3.54 -18.41 15.87
N PRO A 131 -2.86 -19.33 15.17
CA PRO A 131 -1.41 -19.35 15.09
C PRO A 131 -0.89 -18.18 14.26
N GLY A 132 0.39 -17.84 14.47
CA GLY A 132 1.08 -16.77 13.77
C GLY A 132 1.45 -15.62 14.71
N ASN A 133 2.55 -14.95 14.41
CA ASN A 133 3.04 -13.79 15.15
C ASN A 133 3.18 -12.55 14.27
N PHE A 134 2.92 -12.71 12.98
CA PHE A 134 2.88 -11.62 12.01
C PHE A 134 1.67 -11.82 11.07
N LEU A 135 0.79 -10.82 11.00
CA LEU A 135 -0.42 -10.88 10.19
C LEU A 135 -0.45 -9.71 9.22
N GLU A 136 -0.36 -9.99 7.92
CA GLU A 136 -0.63 -9.01 6.88
C GLU A 136 -2.13 -9.01 6.54
N VAL A 137 -2.73 -7.83 6.56
CA VAL A 137 -4.17 -7.67 6.25
C VAL A 137 -4.34 -6.66 5.12
N MET A 138 -4.89 -7.13 4.02
CA MET A 138 -5.32 -6.27 2.91
C MET A 138 -6.85 -6.23 2.86
N ALA A 139 -7.43 -5.03 2.94
CA ALA A 139 -8.88 -4.86 2.86
C ALA A 139 -9.42 -5.20 1.48
N CYS A 140 -8.67 -4.85 0.44
CA CYS A 140 -8.98 -5.18 -0.95
C CYS A 140 -8.34 -6.51 -1.36
N CYS A 141 -9.06 -7.34 -2.10
CA CYS A 141 -8.50 -8.57 -2.66
C CYS A 141 -7.43 -8.22 -3.69
N GLY A 142 -6.25 -8.86 -3.58
CA GLY A 142 -5.08 -8.52 -4.40
C GLY A 142 -4.23 -7.35 -3.86
N GLY A 143 -4.60 -6.80 -2.70
CA GLY A 143 -3.95 -5.64 -2.09
C GLY A 143 -4.45 -4.32 -2.67
N CYS A 144 -3.65 -3.26 -2.59
CA CYS A 144 -4.01 -1.93 -3.10
C CYS A 144 -4.20 -1.92 -4.62
N THR A 145 -3.52 -2.80 -5.35
CA THR A 145 -3.71 -2.96 -6.80
C THR A 145 -5.10 -3.46 -7.18
N GLY A 146 -5.82 -4.10 -6.26
CA GLY A 146 -7.23 -4.45 -6.38
C GLY A 146 -8.18 -3.43 -5.74
N GLY A 147 -7.69 -2.25 -5.43
CA GLY A 147 -8.48 -1.17 -4.83
C GLY A 147 -9.55 -0.60 -5.74
N PRO A 148 -10.57 0.06 -5.17
CA PRO A 148 -11.75 0.51 -5.91
C PRO A 148 -11.45 1.56 -6.99
N CYS A 149 -10.37 2.30 -6.87
CA CYS A 149 -9.92 3.30 -7.85
C CYS A 149 -8.65 2.87 -8.60
N SER A 150 -8.40 1.56 -8.71
CA SER A 150 -7.37 1.01 -9.57
C SER A 150 -7.86 1.02 -11.01
N LEU A 151 -7.04 1.52 -11.94
CA LEU A 151 -7.34 1.50 -13.38
C LEU A 151 -7.10 0.14 -14.02
N THR A 152 -6.41 -0.77 -13.32
CA THR A 152 -6.26 -2.15 -13.76
C THR A 152 -7.44 -2.98 -13.29
N GLN A 153 -7.93 -3.89 -14.13
CA GLN A 153 -8.91 -4.88 -13.66
C GLN A 153 -8.27 -5.65 -12.50
N ALA A 154 -8.88 -5.53 -11.32
CA ALA A 154 -8.40 -6.22 -10.15
C ALA A 154 -8.31 -7.71 -10.45
N PHE A 155 -7.14 -8.30 -10.15
CA PHE A 155 -7.02 -9.74 -10.09
C PHE A 155 -8.02 -10.25 -9.04
N ASN A 156 -9.16 -10.72 -9.51
CA ASN A 156 -10.15 -11.41 -8.69
C ASN A 156 -9.84 -12.90 -8.78
N PRO A 157 -9.24 -13.52 -7.74
CA PRO A 157 -8.91 -14.94 -7.76
C PRO A 157 -10.14 -15.84 -7.88
N ASP A 158 -11.34 -15.32 -7.57
CA ASP A 158 -12.61 -16.05 -7.68
C ASP A 158 -13.27 -15.90 -9.06
N LYS A 159 -12.82 -15.00 -9.91
CA LYS A 159 -13.17 -14.97 -11.33
C LYS A 159 -12.29 -15.95 -12.07
N LYS A 160 -12.66 -17.22 -12.07
CA LYS A 160 -12.22 -18.21 -13.06
C LYS A 160 -12.56 -17.61 -14.42
N GLY A 161 -11.54 -17.52 -15.27
CA GLY A 161 -11.49 -16.80 -16.52
C GLY A 161 -12.81 -16.78 -17.35
N VAL A 162 -13.07 -15.60 -17.87
CA VAL A 162 -13.73 -15.48 -19.17
C VAL A 162 -12.63 -15.39 -20.20
#